data_4cbcf382c4612bc7771b60b43275f6b7
#
_entry.id   4cbcf382c4612bc7771b60b43275f6b7
#
_cell.length_a   1.000
_cell.length_b   1.000
_cell.length_c   1.000
_cell.angle_alpha   90.00
_cell.angle_beta   90.00
_cell.angle_gamma   90.00
#
_symmetry.space_group_name_H-M   'P 1'
#
loop_
_entity.id
_entity.type
_entity.pdbx_description
1 polymer ?
#
loop_
_entity_poly.entity_id
_entity_poly.type
_entity_poly.pdbx_seq_one_letter_code
_entity_poly.pdbx_strand_id
1 'polypeptide(L)'
;KVSVFYYDGKKDKYEEAIDLAIENKIELGYTNYCFDLWLILHKEDYFDIVQNQDAYADKLRQVFGLAADANIKKEKRVTEIVNQIGLSDIKNAIQRGKKISEDNQGKEANKTPKENRYYDNPDTQMHVLLQFLFAKVGINIDALG
;
A
#
# COMPACT_ATOMS: atom_id res chain seq x y z
N LYS A 1 14.85 3.41 -11.70
CA LYS A 1 13.43 3.56 -12.02
C LYS A 1 12.60 3.07 -10.86
N VAL A 2 11.43 3.62 -10.69
CA VAL A 2 10.46 3.29 -9.61
C VAL A 2 9.09 3.12 -10.24
N SER A 3 8.34 2.14 -9.79
CA SER A 3 6.96 1.91 -10.24
C SER A 3 6.06 1.53 -9.07
N VAL A 4 4.81 1.93 -9.16
CA VAL A 4 3.75 1.57 -8.21
C VAL A 4 2.65 0.85 -8.99
N PHE A 5 2.26 -0.31 -8.52
CA PHE A 5 1.21 -1.12 -9.12
C PHE A 5 0.09 -1.41 -8.11
N TYR A 6 -1.08 -1.69 -8.62
CA TYR A 6 -2.21 -2.19 -7.84
C TYR A 6 -2.93 -3.29 -8.63
N TYR A 7 -3.51 -4.22 -7.90
CA TYR A 7 -4.28 -5.30 -8.49
C TYR A 7 -5.66 -4.81 -8.91
N ASP A 8 -5.97 -4.90 -10.20
CA ASP A 8 -7.23 -4.45 -10.81
C ASP A 8 -8.20 -5.61 -11.16
N GLY A 9 -7.92 -6.81 -10.64
CA GLY A 9 -8.66 -8.03 -10.95
C GLY A 9 -8.16 -8.79 -12.17
N LYS A 10 -7.08 -8.33 -12.83
CA LYS A 10 -6.47 -8.99 -13.98
C LYS A 10 -5.16 -9.65 -13.58
N LYS A 11 -5.29 -10.82 -12.98
CA LYS A 11 -4.21 -11.59 -12.38
C LYS A 11 -2.95 -11.66 -13.25
N ASP A 12 -3.09 -12.10 -14.46
CA ASP A 12 -1.95 -12.36 -15.36
C ASP A 12 -1.12 -11.11 -15.65
N LYS A 13 -1.79 -9.96 -15.86
CA LYS A 13 -1.12 -8.68 -16.14
C LYS A 13 -0.44 -8.10 -14.91
N TYR A 14 -0.97 -8.33 -13.73
CA TYR A 14 -0.38 -7.87 -12.48
C TYR A 14 0.91 -8.62 -12.18
N GLU A 15 0.90 -9.96 -12.28
CA GLU A 15 2.10 -10.78 -12.13
C GLU A 15 3.15 -10.43 -13.20
N GLU A 16 2.76 -10.37 -14.47
CA GLU A 16 3.65 -10.00 -15.57
C GLU A 16 4.35 -8.64 -15.34
N ALA A 17 3.60 -7.65 -14.87
CA ALA A 17 4.16 -6.34 -14.57
C ALA A 17 5.19 -6.38 -13.43
N ILE A 18 4.96 -7.17 -12.40
CA ILE A 18 5.91 -7.33 -11.28
C ILE A 18 7.15 -8.08 -11.77
N ASP A 19 7.00 -9.19 -12.47
CA ASP A 19 8.11 -9.99 -12.97
C ASP A 19 8.98 -9.17 -13.93
N LEU A 20 8.36 -8.42 -14.84
CA LEU A 20 9.07 -7.51 -15.76
C LEU A 20 9.85 -6.42 -15.02
N ALA A 21 9.29 -5.89 -13.95
CA ALA A 21 9.98 -4.89 -13.15
C ALA A 21 11.18 -5.49 -12.40
N ILE A 22 11.06 -6.69 -11.86
CA ILE A 22 12.17 -7.42 -11.21
C ILE A 22 13.29 -7.69 -12.22
N GLU A 23 12.96 -8.22 -13.41
CA GLU A 23 13.94 -8.48 -14.49
C GLU A 23 14.71 -7.21 -14.89
N ASN A 24 14.00 -6.08 -14.95
CA ASN A 24 14.59 -4.79 -15.33
C ASN A 24 15.20 -4.02 -14.15
N LYS A 25 15.29 -4.62 -12.95
CA LYS A 25 15.82 -4.00 -11.73
C LYS A 25 15.14 -2.66 -11.42
N ILE A 26 13.81 -2.64 -11.52
CA ILE A 26 12.97 -1.51 -11.15
C ILE A 26 12.50 -1.73 -9.72
N GLU A 27 12.73 -0.74 -8.85
CA GLU A 27 12.20 -0.80 -7.50
C GLU A 27 10.68 -0.75 -7.50
N LEU A 28 10.07 -1.62 -6.71
CA LEU A 28 8.63 -1.85 -6.72
C LEU A 28 7.95 -1.35 -5.46
N GLY A 29 6.78 -0.74 -5.67
CA GLY A 29 5.77 -0.60 -4.64
C GLY A 29 4.44 -1.08 -5.20
N TYR A 30 3.80 -2.03 -4.54
CA TYR A 30 2.47 -2.49 -4.90
C TYR A 30 1.54 -2.51 -3.70
N THR A 31 0.24 -2.47 -3.95
CA THR A 31 -0.79 -2.65 -2.94
C THR A 31 -1.95 -3.45 -3.52
N ASN A 32 -2.56 -4.29 -2.70
CA ASN A 32 -3.70 -5.12 -3.05
C ASN A 32 -4.90 -4.74 -2.14
N TYR A 33 -6.06 -4.34 -2.62
CA TYR A 33 -6.50 -4.23 -4.06
C TYR A 33 -6.16 -2.92 -4.72
N CYS A 34 -5.99 -1.82 -3.98
CA CYS A 34 -5.79 -0.49 -4.53
C CYS A 34 -4.94 0.37 -3.59
N PHE A 35 -4.54 1.53 -4.07
CA PHE A 35 -3.72 2.48 -3.32
C PHE A 35 -4.40 3.03 -2.06
N ASP A 36 -5.72 2.94 -1.96
CA ASP A 36 -6.50 3.41 -0.81
C ASP A 36 -6.07 2.71 0.48
N LEU A 37 -5.69 1.41 0.43
CA LEU A 37 -5.10 0.72 1.57
C LEU A 37 -3.91 1.50 2.14
N TRP A 38 -2.98 1.91 1.28
CA TRP A 38 -1.81 2.66 1.72
C TRP A 38 -2.18 3.98 2.39
N LEU A 39 -3.16 4.69 1.85
CA LEU A 39 -3.65 5.94 2.46
C LEU A 39 -4.28 5.70 3.84
N ILE A 40 -5.08 4.63 4.01
CA ILE A 40 -5.67 4.26 5.30
C ILE A 40 -4.58 4.01 6.34
N LEU A 41 -3.51 3.33 5.98
CA LEU A 41 -2.41 3.00 6.88
C LEU A 41 -1.69 4.23 7.45
N HIS A 42 -1.85 5.42 6.87
CA HIS A 42 -1.36 6.65 7.47
C HIS A 42 -2.11 7.02 8.77
N LYS A 43 -3.36 6.62 8.89
CA LYS A 43 -4.24 7.01 10.01
C LYS A 43 -4.48 5.90 11.01
N GLU A 44 -4.69 4.67 10.56
CA GLU A 44 -4.97 3.55 11.45
C GLU A 44 -4.51 2.20 10.90
N ASP A 45 -4.50 1.20 11.77
CA ASP A 45 -4.28 -0.20 11.38
C ASP A 45 -5.47 -0.70 10.55
N TYR A 46 -5.17 -1.46 9.47
CA TYR A 46 -6.20 -2.08 8.65
C TYR A 46 -5.72 -3.44 8.14
N PHE A 47 -6.28 -4.50 8.71
CA PHE A 47 -5.91 -5.89 8.42
C PHE A 47 -7.08 -6.71 7.88
N ASP A 48 -8.23 -6.07 7.62
CA ASP A 48 -9.42 -6.76 7.15
C ASP A 48 -9.27 -7.22 5.71
N ILE A 49 -9.68 -8.46 5.46
CA ILE A 49 -9.80 -8.99 4.10
C ILE A 49 -10.97 -8.30 3.41
N VAL A 50 -10.72 -7.62 2.30
CA VAL A 50 -11.77 -6.95 1.52
C VAL A 50 -12.11 -7.72 0.25
N GLN A 51 -13.39 -7.65 -0.14
CA GLN A 51 -13.91 -8.33 -1.34
C GLN A 51 -13.82 -7.44 -2.59
N ASN A 52 -13.69 -6.12 -2.40
CA ASN A 52 -13.69 -5.14 -3.48
C ASN A 52 -13.09 -3.81 -3.02
N GLN A 53 -12.88 -2.89 -3.97
CA GLN A 53 -12.32 -1.56 -3.70
C GLN A 53 -13.25 -0.65 -2.90
N ASP A 54 -14.56 -0.87 -2.93
CA ASP A 54 -15.54 0.02 -2.28
C ASP A 54 -15.36 0.00 -0.76
N ALA A 55 -15.00 -1.16 -0.18
CA ALA A 55 -14.70 -1.27 1.25
C ALA A 55 -13.53 -0.35 1.67
N TYR A 56 -12.48 -0.26 0.86
CA TYR A 56 -11.40 0.70 1.11
C TYR A 56 -11.86 2.15 0.93
N ALA A 57 -12.69 2.44 -0.07
CA ALA A 57 -13.19 3.78 -0.29
C ALA A 57 -14.04 4.28 0.89
N ASP A 58 -14.89 3.43 1.46
CA ASP A 58 -15.69 3.76 2.64
C ASP A 58 -14.80 3.99 3.86
N LYS A 59 -13.84 3.11 4.07
CA LYS A 59 -12.88 3.27 5.16
C LYS A 59 -12.05 4.53 5.02
N LEU A 60 -11.59 4.84 3.82
CA LEU A 60 -10.83 6.06 3.54
C LEU A 60 -11.65 7.32 3.87
N ARG A 61 -12.93 7.37 3.50
CA ARG A 61 -13.82 8.48 3.89
C ARG A 61 -13.90 8.62 5.41
N GLN A 62 -14.04 7.52 6.12
CA GLN A 62 -14.12 7.50 7.57
C GLN A 62 -12.85 8.06 8.21
N VAL A 63 -11.67 7.54 7.87
CA VAL A 63 -10.40 7.88 8.54
C VAL A 63 -9.92 9.31 8.23
N PHE A 64 -10.35 9.88 7.09
CA PHE A 64 -10.04 11.25 6.71
C PHE A 64 -11.20 12.24 6.97
N GLY A 65 -12.29 11.80 7.60
CA GLY A 65 -13.42 12.65 7.93
C GLY A 65 -14.16 13.23 6.71
N LEU A 66 -14.18 12.49 5.59
CA LEU A 66 -14.86 12.93 4.36
C LEU A 66 -16.34 12.57 4.41
N ALA A 67 -17.17 13.34 3.69
CA ALA A 67 -18.59 13.02 3.56
C ALA A 67 -18.80 11.63 2.92
N ALA A 68 -19.84 10.90 3.33
CA ALA A 68 -20.11 9.54 2.86
C ALA A 68 -20.29 9.43 1.34
N ASP A 69 -20.80 10.49 0.71
CA ASP A 69 -20.99 10.61 -0.75
C ASP A 69 -19.78 11.22 -1.48
N ALA A 70 -18.69 11.52 -0.76
CA ALA A 70 -17.52 12.15 -1.34
C ALA A 70 -16.87 11.24 -2.40
N ASN A 71 -16.73 11.75 -3.61
CA ASN A 71 -15.94 11.08 -4.64
C ASN A 71 -14.44 11.30 -4.35
N ILE A 72 -13.80 10.29 -3.76
CA ILE A 72 -12.39 10.34 -3.34
C ILE A 72 -11.40 10.50 -4.51
N LYS A 73 -11.82 10.21 -5.75
CA LYS A 73 -10.97 10.34 -6.95
C LYS A 73 -10.93 11.77 -7.51
N LYS A 74 -11.76 12.69 -7.01
CA LYS A 74 -11.71 14.08 -7.42
C LYS A 74 -10.48 14.78 -6.84
N GLU A 75 -9.79 15.57 -7.65
CA GLU A 75 -8.57 16.29 -7.30
C GLU A 75 -8.67 17.04 -5.96
N LYS A 76 -9.77 17.76 -5.73
CA LYS A 76 -10.02 18.45 -4.47
C LYS A 76 -9.96 17.50 -3.27
N ARG A 77 -10.51 16.28 -3.37
CA ARG A 77 -10.52 15.30 -2.28
C ARG A 77 -9.15 14.66 -2.08
N VAL A 78 -8.44 14.39 -3.16
CA VAL A 78 -7.04 13.95 -3.08
C VAL A 78 -6.20 14.97 -2.33
N THR A 79 -6.36 16.26 -2.65
CA THR A 79 -5.67 17.35 -1.94
C THR A 79 -6.05 17.41 -0.45
N GLU A 80 -7.33 17.26 -0.11
CA GLU A 80 -7.79 17.22 1.28
C GLU A 80 -7.18 16.05 2.06
N ILE A 81 -7.04 14.88 1.45
CA ILE A 81 -6.40 13.70 2.05
C ILE A 81 -4.90 13.97 2.26
N VAL A 82 -4.21 14.39 1.21
CA VAL A 82 -2.75 14.61 1.24
C VAL A 82 -2.37 15.67 2.26
N ASN A 83 -3.14 16.76 2.36
CA ASN A 83 -2.90 17.83 3.34
C ASN A 83 -3.07 17.41 4.80
N GLN A 84 -3.73 16.28 5.05
CA GLN A 84 -3.86 15.72 6.40
C GLN A 84 -2.73 14.74 6.77
N ILE A 85 -1.86 14.39 5.83
CA ILE A 85 -0.76 13.44 6.05
C ILE A 85 0.50 14.22 6.43
N GLY A 86 0.93 14.02 7.66
CA GLY A 86 2.19 14.53 8.18
C GLY A 86 3.30 13.47 8.19
N LEU A 87 4.49 13.87 8.61
CA LEU A 87 5.65 12.98 8.65
C LEU A 87 5.46 11.79 9.60
N SER A 88 4.83 12.03 10.76
CA SER A 88 4.48 10.96 11.70
C SER A 88 3.50 9.95 11.09
N ASP A 89 2.55 10.40 10.28
CA ASP A 89 1.62 9.51 9.58
C ASP A 89 2.35 8.62 8.57
N ILE A 90 3.31 9.17 7.83
CA ILE A 90 4.16 8.41 6.90
C ILE A 90 4.95 7.32 7.64
N LYS A 91 5.55 7.67 8.77
CA LYS A 91 6.27 6.72 9.63
C LYS A 91 5.35 5.59 10.11
N ASN A 92 4.16 5.94 10.58
CA ASN A 92 3.15 4.97 11.01
C ASN A 92 2.71 4.05 9.85
N ALA A 93 2.49 4.61 8.65
CA ALA A 93 2.13 3.83 7.47
C ALA A 93 3.22 2.80 7.09
N ILE A 94 4.50 3.20 7.17
CA ILE A 94 5.63 2.29 6.95
C ILE A 94 5.62 1.14 7.95
N GLN A 95 5.44 1.42 9.25
CA GLN A 95 5.40 0.40 10.30
C GLN A 95 4.21 -0.56 10.12
N ARG A 96 3.03 -0.03 9.81
CA ARG A 96 1.81 -0.83 9.57
C ARG A 96 1.93 -1.69 8.31
N GLY A 97 2.48 -1.12 7.22
CA GLY A 97 2.76 -1.89 6.00
C GLY A 97 3.75 -3.04 6.22
N LYS A 98 4.81 -2.79 7.00
CA LYS A 98 5.75 -3.82 7.42
C LYS A 98 5.06 -4.94 8.20
N LYS A 99 4.20 -4.60 9.15
CA LYS A 99 3.44 -5.59 9.94
C LYS A 99 2.54 -6.44 9.05
N ILE A 100 1.83 -5.85 8.06
CA ILE A 100 1.05 -6.62 7.09
C ILE A 100 1.92 -7.62 6.35
N SER A 101 3.09 -7.20 5.86
CA SER A 101 4.02 -8.10 5.17
C SER A 101 4.54 -9.22 6.06
N GLU A 102 4.86 -8.94 7.31
CA GLU A 102 5.32 -9.95 8.28
C GLU A 102 4.21 -10.96 8.59
N ASP A 103 2.97 -10.50 8.79
CA ASP A 103 1.82 -11.36 9.01
C ASP A 103 1.53 -12.26 7.80
N ASN A 104 1.69 -11.73 6.58
CA ASN A 104 1.52 -12.50 5.35
C ASN A 104 2.63 -13.55 5.17
N GLN A 105 3.89 -13.19 5.41
CA GLN A 105 5.01 -14.14 5.38
C GLN A 105 4.82 -15.29 6.38
N GLY A 106 4.30 -15.01 7.56
CA GLY A 106 3.96 -16.04 8.54
C GLY A 106 2.90 -17.03 8.04
N LYS A 107 1.99 -16.60 7.16
CA LYS A 107 0.98 -17.45 6.53
C LYS A 107 1.56 -18.27 5.36
N GLU A 108 2.57 -17.74 4.66
CA GLU A 108 3.20 -18.37 3.50
C GLU A 108 4.04 -19.61 3.84
N ALA A 109 4.46 -19.78 5.10
CA ALA A 109 5.24 -20.95 5.55
C ALA A 109 4.56 -22.31 5.25
N ASN A 110 3.27 -22.30 4.89
CA ASN A 110 2.47 -23.46 4.53
C ASN A 110 1.98 -23.48 3.06
N LYS A 111 2.44 -22.53 2.22
CA LYS A 111 2.00 -22.44 0.82
C LYS A 111 3.13 -22.78 -0.15
N THR A 112 2.78 -23.40 -1.29
CA THR A 112 3.76 -23.67 -2.35
C THR A 112 4.20 -22.36 -3.03
N PRO A 113 5.46 -22.25 -3.50
CA PRO A 113 6.02 -21.00 -4.03
C PRO A 113 5.30 -20.37 -5.23
N LYS A 114 4.36 -21.09 -5.86
CA LYS A 114 3.56 -20.62 -7.00
C LYS A 114 2.17 -20.10 -6.61
N GLU A 115 1.73 -20.40 -5.40
CA GLU A 115 0.39 -20.04 -4.95
C GLU A 115 0.47 -18.77 -4.09
N ASN A 116 0.12 -17.63 -4.67
CA ASN A 116 -0.19 -16.38 -3.99
C ASN A 116 0.95 -15.42 -3.59
N ARG A 117 2.01 -15.33 -4.36
CA ARG A 117 3.14 -14.43 -4.09
C ARG A 117 2.72 -12.93 -4.05
N TYR A 118 1.61 -12.57 -4.70
CA TYR A 118 1.20 -11.17 -4.88
C TYR A 118 -0.30 -10.92 -4.60
N TYR A 119 -0.99 -11.90 -4.01
CA TYR A 119 -2.44 -11.86 -3.84
C TYR A 119 -2.93 -11.90 -2.39
N ASP A 120 -2.02 -11.77 -1.44
CA ASP A 120 -2.44 -11.63 -0.05
C ASP A 120 -3.31 -10.38 0.09
N ASN A 121 -4.32 -10.48 0.93
CA ASN A 121 -5.31 -9.45 1.12
C ASN A 121 -5.56 -9.29 2.63
N PRO A 122 -5.24 -8.14 3.20
CA PRO A 122 -4.54 -7.02 2.55
C PRO A 122 -3.06 -7.29 2.29
N ASP A 123 -2.47 -6.60 1.30
CA ASP A 123 -1.01 -6.60 1.10
C ASP A 123 -0.52 -5.24 0.56
N THR A 124 0.68 -4.84 0.99
CA THR A 124 1.35 -3.65 0.47
C THR A 124 2.85 -3.72 0.64
N GLN A 125 3.57 -3.39 -0.41
CA GLN A 125 5.03 -3.21 -0.41
C GLN A 125 5.44 -1.73 -0.51
N MET A 126 4.51 -0.81 -0.33
CA MET A 126 4.79 0.63 -0.35
C MET A 126 5.80 1.04 0.73
N HIS A 127 5.82 0.35 1.87
CA HIS A 127 6.80 0.59 2.94
C HIS A 127 8.23 0.31 2.48
N VAL A 128 8.48 -0.75 1.70
CA VAL A 128 9.79 -1.09 1.14
C VAL A 128 10.25 0.00 0.18
N LEU A 129 9.36 0.39 -0.75
CA LEU A 129 9.64 1.44 -1.73
C LEU A 129 9.98 2.77 -1.04
N LEU A 130 9.23 3.18 -0.04
CA LEU A 130 9.50 4.43 0.67
C LEU A 130 10.80 4.39 1.46
N GLN A 131 11.09 3.30 2.17
CA GLN A 131 12.36 3.14 2.87
C GLN A 131 13.54 3.23 1.89
N PHE A 132 13.44 2.60 0.72
CA PHE A 132 14.45 2.74 -0.33
C PHE A 132 14.60 4.19 -0.80
N LEU A 133 13.51 4.90 -1.07
CA LEU A 133 13.55 6.30 -1.52
C LEU A 133 14.16 7.22 -0.45
N PHE A 134 13.77 7.08 0.81
CA PHE A 134 14.35 7.85 1.92
C PHE A 134 15.85 7.59 2.07
N ALA A 135 16.26 6.32 2.01
CA ALA A 135 17.69 5.97 2.06
C ALA A 135 18.48 6.60 0.90
N LYS A 136 17.91 6.66 -0.31
CA LYS A 136 18.56 7.27 -1.49
C LYS A 136 18.78 8.77 -1.34
N VAL A 137 17.95 9.47 -0.58
CA VAL A 137 18.11 10.91 -0.32
C VAL A 137 18.77 11.19 1.04
N GLY A 138 19.33 10.16 1.69
CA GLY A 138 20.05 10.29 2.95
C GLY A 138 19.16 10.56 4.18
N ILE A 139 17.87 10.29 4.08
CA ILE A 139 16.93 10.45 5.19
C ILE A 139 16.76 9.12 5.91
N ASN A 140 17.09 9.11 7.21
CA ASN A 140 16.73 8.01 8.10
C ASN A 140 15.32 8.26 8.66
N ILE A 141 14.31 7.56 8.13
CA ILE A 141 12.91 7.73 8.54
C ILE A 141 12.68 7.36 10.02
N ASP A 142 13.45 6.43 10.56
CA ASP A 142 13.34 6.00 11.96
C ASP A 142 13.88 7.04 12.94
N ALA A 143 14.78 7.90 12.46
CA ALA A 143 15.36 9.00 13.23
C ALA A 143 14.52 10.30 13.18
N LEU A 144 13.50 10.35 12.33
CA LEU A 144 12.59 11.48 12.28
C LEU A 144 11.60 11.35 13.43
N GLY A 145 11.77 12.18 14.43
CA GLY A 145 11.01 12.23 15.68
C GLY A 145 9.55 12.65 15.50
#